data_155e48531548323ec125c92df1e08195
#
_entry.id   155e48531548323ec125c92df1e08195
#
_cell.length_a   1.000
_cell.length_b   1.000
_cell.length_c   1.000
_cell.angle_alpha   90.00
_cell.angle_beta   90.00
_cell.angle_gamma   90.00
#
_symmetry.space_group_name_H-M   'P 1'
#
loop_
_entity.id
_entity.type
_entity.pdbx_description
1 polymer ?
#
loop_
_entity_poly.entity_id
_entity_poly.type
_entity_poly.pdbx_seq_one_letter_code
_entity_poly.pdbx_strand_id
1 'polypeptide(L)'
;MNNNRFSSIFWDFGGVITSSPFEAFNAFEKENNIPFDFIRKVNSTNPYNNAWAQLEQSKISLEEFDILFAKESKKLGREILGRKVLSLLQGKIRPRIVKAIKTFKELGFLQACLTNNFDSGDRDISALDDKNDERLKIMELFDFIIESKELGIRKPNNEFYELALTKTKAIPEKTIFLDDLGINLKPAKLLNISTIKVFSEQQALNELNKLTGVNFN
;
A
#
# COMPACT_ATOMS: atom_id res chain seq x y z
N MET A 1 -15.37 -30.22 4.82
CA MET A 1 -15.55 -28.81 4.38
C MET A 1 -14.94 -27.95 5.46
N ASN A 2 -13.82 -27.25 5.15
CA ASN A 2 -13.22 -26.33 6.11
C ASN A 2 -14.21 -25.18 6.34
N ASN A 3 -14.78 -25.13 7.55
CA ASN A 3 -15.65 -24.03 7.99
C ASN A 3 -14.80 -22.78 8.27
N ASN A 4 -14.08 -22.32 7.23
CA ASN A 4 -13.25 -21.14 7.38
C ASN A 4 -14.18 -19.92 7.51
N ARG A 5 -14.05 -19.18 8.59
CA ARG A 5 -14.82 -17.95 8.86
C ARG A 5 -14.59 -16.91 7.73
N PHE A 6 -13.41 -16.90 7.14
CA PHE A 6 -13.01 -15.93 6.11
C PHE A 6 -13.02 -16.56 4.71
N SER A 7 -13.39 -15.76 3.72
CA SER A 7 -13.45 -16.14 2.31
C SER A 7 -12.75 -15.12 1.38
N SER A 8 -12.36 -13.98 1.92
CA SER A 8 -11.76 -12.90 1.11
C SER A 8 -10.58 -12.27 1.84
N ILE A 9 -9.55 -11.88 1.08
CA ILE A 9 -8.40 -11.16 1.61
C ILE A 9 -8.10 -9.96 0.72
N PHE A 10 -8.03 -8.78 1.34
CA PHE A 10 -7.58 -7.55 0.72
C PHE A 10 -6.16 -7.25 1.15
N TRP A 11 -5.31 -6.90 0.22
CA TRP A 11 -3.88 -6.67 0.44
C TRP A 11 -3.51 -5.25 0.01
N ASP A 12 -2.82 -4.50 0.86
CA ASP A 12 -2.04 -3.37 0.36
C ASP A 12 -0.81 -3.89 -0.39
N PHE A 13 -0.28 -3.09 -1.31
CA PHE A 13 0.92 -3.43 -2.06
C PHE A 13 2.17 -2.96 -1.33
N GLY A 14 2.31 -1.64 -1.14
CA GLY A 14 3.45 -1.02 -0.48
C GLY A 14 3.47 -1.32 1.02
N GLY A 15 4.61 -1.77 1.57
CA GLY A 15 4.70 -2.10 3.00
C GLY A 15 4.09 -3.45 3.40
N VAL A 16 3.30 -4.09 2.52
CA VAL A 16 2.72 -5.43 2.74
C VAL A 16 3.36 -6.44 1.80
N ILE A 17 3.15 -6.31 0.50
CA ILE A 17 3.76 -7.21 -0.52
C ILE A 17 5.21 -6.84 -0.75
N THR A 18 5.53 -5.56 -0.63
CA THR A 18 6.91 -5.07 -0.63
C THR A 18 7.35 -4.64 0.77
N SER A 19 8.64 -4.39 0.96
CA SER A 19 9.13 -3.68 2.15
C SER A 19 8.52 -2.27 2.21
N SER A 20 8.39 -1.74 3.43
CA SER A 20 7.88 -0.39 3.62
C SER A 20 8.89 0.65 3.07
N PRO A 21 8.44 1.70 2.38
CA PRO A 21 9.32 2.79 1.92
C PRO A 21 9.98 3.57 3.07
N PHE A 22 9.45 3.44 4.29
CA PHE A 22 9.99 4.14 5.45
C PHE A 22 11.44 3.78 5.77
N GLU A 23 11.87 2.54 5.50
CA GLU A 23 13.27 2.14 5.66
C GLU A 23 14.19 2.96 4.73
N ALA A 24 13.78 3.15 3.48
CA ALA A 24 14.52 3.95 2.51
C ALA A 24 14.47 5.45 2.86
N PHE A 25 13.33 5.94 3.36
CA PHE A 25 13.21 7.32 3.84
C PHE A 25 14.17 7.57 5.01
N ASN A 26 14.18 6.69 6.01
CA ASN A 26 15.03 6.83 7.18
C ASN A 26 16.53 6.73 6.83
N ALA A 27 16.91 5.86 5.89
CA ALA A 27 18.27 5.80 5.39
C ALA A 27 18.68 7.12 4.72
N PHE A 28 17.85 7.64 3.82
CA PHE A 28 18.07 8.92 3.14
C PHE A 28 18.16 10.09 4.14
N GLU A 29 17.27 10.13 5.12
CA GLU A 29 17.26 11.17 6.17
C GLU A 29 18.56 11.15 6.96
N LYS A 30 19.03 9.96 7.37
CA LYS A 30 20.30 9.80 8.08
C LYS A 30 21.49 10.28 7.24
N GLU A 31 21.58 9.87 5.98
CA GLU A 31 22.66 10.23 5.07
C GLU A 31 22.74 11.75 4.80
N ASN A 32 21.60 12.44 4.84
CA ASN A 32 21.49 13.87 4.54
C ASN A 32 21.34 14.78 5.79
N ASN A 33 21.58 14.24 6.99
CA ASN A 33 21.40 14.98 8.26
C ASN A 33 20.00 15.60 8.39
N ILE A 34 18.96 14.90 7.96
CA ILE A 34 17.56 15.25 8.10
C ILE A 34 17.03 14.54 9.37
N PRO A 35 16.15 15.17 10.16
CA PRO A 35 15.57 14.53 11.33
C PRO A 35 14.88 13.22 10.98
N PHE A 36 15.00 12.23 11.85
CA PHE A 36 14.36 10.91 11.68
C PHE A 36 12.84 11.05 11.52
N ASP A 37 12.25 10.25 10.65
CA ASP A 37 10.81 10.29 10.29
C ASP A 37 10.34 11.64 9.72
N PHE A 38 11.21 12.49 9.20
CA PHE A 38 10.86 13.80 8.66
C PHE A 38 9.95 13.70 7.44
N ILE A 39 10.29 12.86 6.44
CA ILE A 39 9.46 12.64 5.25
C ILE A 39 8.08 12.12 5.67
N ARG A 40 8.05 11.18 6.63
CA ARG A 40 6.81 10.66 7.18
C ARG A 40 5.98 11.76 7.87
N LYS A 41 6.62 12.68 8.59
CA LYS A 41 5.97 13.84 9.20
C LYS A 41 5.36 14.75 8.13
N VAL A 42 6.06 15.03 7.03
CA VAL A 42 5.52 15.80 5.90
C VAL A 42 4.26 15.12 5.36
N ASN A 43 4.33 13.83 5.06
CA ASN A 43 3.21 13.05 4.52
C ASN A 43 2.02 12.92 5.48
N SER A 44 2.25 12.98 6.80
CA SER A 44 1.19 12.93 7.80
C SER A 44 0.61 14.30 8.15
N THR A 45 1.23 15.38 7.69
CA THR A 45 0.70 16.74 7.86
C THR A 45 -0.37 16.99 6.81
N ASN A 46 -1.59 17.30 7.25
CA ASN A 46 -2.76 17.48 6.38
C ASN A 46 -3.00 16.29 5.42
N PRO A 47 -3.15 15.05 5.93
CA PRO A 47 -3.04 13.81 5.17
C PRO A 47 -4.13 13.61 4.10
N TYR A 48 -5.17 14.44 4.10
CA TYR A 48 -6.25 14.39 3.11
C TYR A 48 -6.04 15.34 1.93
N ASN A 49 -5.12 16.32 2.06
CA ASN A 49 -5.03 17.42 1.09
C ASN A 49 -3.59 17.90 0.82
N ASN A 50 -2.58 17.20 1.33
CA ASN A 50 -1.18 17.50 1.04
C ASN A 50 -0.79 17.06 -0.38
N ALA A 51 0.42 17.41 -0.82
CA ALA A 51 0.94 17.04 -2.13
C ALA A 51 0.86 15.53 -2.40
N TRP A 52 1.18 14.72 -1.39
CA TRP A 52 1.10 13.26 -1.49
C TRP A 52 -0.33 12.75 -1.75
N ALA A 53 -1.29 13.26 -0.97
CA ALA A 53 -2.70 12.90 -1.16
C ALA A 53 -3.25 13.31 -2.53
N GLN A 54 -2.83 14.46 -3.04
CA GLN A 54 -3.23 14.94 -4.36
C GLN A 54 -2.62 14.10 -5.48
N LEU A 55 -1.35 13.70 -5.35
CA LEU A 55 -0.69 12.83 -6.33
C LEU A 55 -1.37 11.46 -6.42
N GLU A 56 -1.64 10.81 -5.28
CA GLU A 56 -2.30 9.49 -5.23
C GLU A 56 -3.76 9.51 -5.71
N GLN A 57 -4.36 10.69 -5.85
CA GLN A 57 -5.69 10.90 -6.44
C GLN A 57 -5.62 11.36 -7.90
N SER A 58 -4.44 11.38 -8.51
CA SER A 58 -4.20 11.90 -9.87
C SER A 58 -4.69 13.33 -10.09
N LYS A 59 -4.70 14.16 -9.01
CA LYS A 59 -5.11 15.57 -9.05
C LYS A 59 -4.01 16.50 -9.48
N ILE A 60 -2.76 16.06 -9.38
CA ILE A 60 -1.56 16.81 -9.75
C ILE A 60 -0.59 15.92 -10.53
N SER A 61 0.21 16.55 -11.38
CA SER A 61 1.29 15.88 -12.11
C SER A 61 2.50 15.59 -11.20
N LEU A 62 3.47 14.82 -11.72
CA LEU A 62 4.74 14.57 -11.01
C LEU A 62 5.55 15.86 -10.83
N GLU A 63 5.48 16.78 -11.80
CA GLU A 63 6.15 18.09 -11.73
C GLU A 63 5.52 18.97 -10.64
N GLU A 64 4.21 19.00 -10.60
CA GLU A 64 3.48 19.75 -9.56
C GLU A 64 3.74 19.16 -8.17
N PHE A 65 3.78 17.83 -8.08
CA PHE A 65 4.16 17.15 -6.84
C PHE A 65 5.57 17.54 -6.38
N ASP A 66 6.55 17.54 -7.28
CA ASP A 66 7.94 17.92 -6.96
C ASP A 66 7.99 19.28 -6.27
N ILE A 67 7.27 20.27 -6.84
CA ILE A 67 7.21 21.64 -6.33
C ILE A 67 6.43 21.74 -5.02
N LEU A 68 5.25 21.11 -4.95
CA LEU A 68 4.37 21.20 -3.79
C LEU A 68 4.98 20.51 -2.58
N PHE A 69 5.55 19.30 -2.76
CA PHE A 69 6.22 18.58 -1.69
C PHE A 69 7.43 19.34 -1.16
N ALA A 70 8.22 19.97 -2.04
CA ALA A 70 9.35 20.84 -1.64
C ALA A 70 8.87 22.02 -0.78
N LYS A 71 7.74 22.65 -1.13
CA LYS A 71 7.14 23.74 -0.35
C LYS A 71 6.64 23.25 1.03
N GLU A 72 6.00 22.08 1.08
CA GLU A 72 5.49 21.51 2.32
C GLU A 72 6.62 21.11 3.26
N SER A 73 7.64 20.43 2.75
CA SER A 73 8.81 20.02 3.53
C SER A 73 9.60 21.23 4.04
N LYS A 74 9.75 22.28 3.21
CA LYS A 74 10.41 23.54 3.61
C LYS A 74 9.69 24.24 4.79
N LYS A 75 8.36 24.24 4.81
CA LYS A 75 7.58 24.78 5.94
C LYS A 75 7.84 24.05 7.26
N LEU A 76 8.26 22.79 7.19
CA LEU A 76 8.63 21.97 8.37
C LEU A 76 10.13 22.04 8.69
N GLY A 77 10.90 22.88 7.98
CA GLY A 77 12.29 23.21 8.32
C GLY A 77 13.35 22.61 7.39
N ARG A 78 12.98 21.78 6.41
CA ARG A 78 13.93 21.23 5.41
C ARG A 78 13.25 21.13 4.06
N GLU A 79 13.89 21.62 3.01
CA GLU A 79 13.42 21.48 1.65
C GLU A 79 13.89 20.15 1.06
N ILE A 80 12.93 19.29 0.67
CA ILE A 80 13.20 18.02 -0.01
C ILE A 80 12.35 18.02 -1.28
N LEU A 81 12.99 17.74 -2.42
CA LEU A 81 12.30 17.65 -3.70
C LEU A 81 11.41 16.41 -3.75
N GLY A 82 10.19 16.54 -4.25
CA GLY A 82 9.22 15.42 -4.34
C GLY A 82 9.75 14.27 -5.20
N ARG A 83 10.40 14.57 -6.35
CA ARG A 83 11.06 13.55 -7.21
C ARG A 83 12.07 12.69 -6.45
N LYS A 84 12.79 13.26 -5.45
CA LYS A 84 13.72 12.51 -4.63
C LYS A 84 12.98 11.52 -3.75
N VAL A 85 11.88 11.93 -3.15
CA VAL A 85 11.04 11.05 -2.33
C VAL A 85 10.44 9.91 -3.17
N LEU A 86 9.95 10.20 -4.38
CA LEU A 86 9.44 9.18 -5.30
C LEU A 86 10.50 8.15 -5.67
N SER A 87 11.76 8.56 -5.85
CA SER A 87 12.86 7.63 -6.15
C SER A 87 13.17 6.64 -5.02
N LEU A 88 12.69 6.91 -3.79
CA LEU A 88 12.88 6.04 -2.62
C LEU A 88 11.76 5.00 -2.45
N LEU A 89 10.71 5.04 -3.28
CA LEU A 89 9.54 4.16 -3.11
C LEU A 89 9.76 2.71 -3.56
N GLN A 90 10.92 2.37 -4.08
CA GLN A 90 11.22 1.03 -4.57
C GLN A 90 11.41 0.03 -3.41
N GLY A 91 10.32 -0.52 -2.94
CA GLY A 91 10.34 -1.60 -1.95
C GLY A 91 10.82 -2.93 -2.54
N LYS A 92 11.47 -3.75 -1.71
CA LYS A 92 11.83 -5.15 -2.05
C LYS A 92 10.61 -6.03 -1.85
N ILE A 93 10.33 -6.93 -2.81
CA ILE A 93 9.26 -7.91 -2.70
C ILE A 93 9.53 -8.85 -1.51
N ARG A 94 8.46 -9.20 -0.80
CA ARG A 94 8.45 -10.16 0.30
C ARG A 94 8.02 -11.54 -0.21
N PRO A 95 8.95 -12.48 -0.47
CA PRO A 95 8.65 -13.72 -1.17
C PRO A 95 7.64 -14.61 -0.44
N ARG A 96 7.65 -14.60 0.91
CA ARG A 96 6.73 -15.42 1.70
C ARG A 96 5.31 -14.85 1.69
N ILE A 97 5.14 -13.52 1.57
CA ILE A 97 3.82 -12.92 1.33
C ILE A 97 3.30 -13.34 -0.05
N VAL A 98 4.13 -13.27 -1.08
CA VAL A 98 3.75 -13.74 -2.44
C VAL A 98 3.37 -15.23 -2.40
N LYS A 99 4.11 -16.07 -1.68
CA LYS A 99 3.75 -17.49 -1.47
C LYS A 99 2.39 -17.61 -0.78
N ALA A 100 2.12 -16.81 0.25
CA ALA A 100 0.81 -16.82 0.93
C ALA A 100 -0.34 -16.43 0.00
N ILE A 101 -0.16 -15.40 -0.84
CA ILE A 101 -1.15 -15.00 -1.86
C ILE A 101 -1.46 -16.19 -2.79
N LYS A 102 -0.43 -16.89 -3.30
CA LYS A 102 -0.61 -18.08 -4.14
C LYS A 102 -1.37 -19.18 -3.41
N THR A 103 -1.00 -19.46 -2.16
CA THR A 103 -1.68 -20.46 -1.33
C THR A 103 -3.16 -20.13 -1.13
N PHE A 104 -3.50 -18.87 -0.84
CA PHE A 104 -4.91 -18.45 -0.69
C PHE A 104 -5.68 -18.52 -2.00
N LYS A 105 -5.03 -18.26 -3.15
CA LYS A 105 -5.64 -18.45 -4.47
C LYS A 105 -5.98 -19.91 -4.73
N GLU A 106 -5.06 -20.83 -4.43
CA GLU A 106 -5.28 -22.28 -4.53
C GLU A 106 -6.39 -22.79 -3.60
N LEU A 107 -6.56 -22.15 -2.44
CA LEU A 107 -7.63 -22.46 -1.48
C LEU A 107 -8.98 -21.81 -1.85
N GLY A 108 -9.06 -21.06 -2.94
CA GLY A 108 -10.29 -20.44 -3.45
C GLY A 108 -10.72 -19.19 -2.69
N PHE A 109 -9.82 -18.51 -1.98
CA PHE A 109 -10.11 -17.20 -1.41
C PHE A 109 -10.19 -16.15 -2.52
N LEU A 110 -11.21 -15.29 -2.45
CA LEU A 110 -11.23 -14.08 -3.25
C LEU A 110 -10.14 -13.13 -2.77
N GLN A 111 -9.31 -12.63 -3.68
CA GLN A 111 -8.21 -11.74 -3.33
C GLN A 111 -8.24 -10.44 -4.13
N ALA A 112 -8.10 -9.32 -3.44
CA ALA A 112 -7.99 -8.01 -4.06
C ALA A 112 -6.74 -7.26 -3.58
N CYS A 113 -6.04 -6.61 -4.50
CA CYS A 113 -5.01 -5.64 -4.17
C CYS A 113 -5.65 -4.25 -4.05
N LEU A 114 -5.52 -3.62 -2.88
CA LEU A 114 -6.02 -2.27 -2.58
C LEU A 114 -4.83 -1.33 -2.40
N THR A 115 -4.47 -0.58 -3.41
CA THR A 115 -3.24 0.23 -3.38
C THR A 115 -3.49 1.71 -3.65
N ASN A 116 -2.84 2.55 -2.84
CA ASN A 116 -2.67 3.95 -3.17
C ASN A 116 -1.46 4.06 -4.10
N ASN A 117 -1.71 4.43 -5.33
CA ASN A 117 -0.67 4.62 -6.33
C ASN A 117 -0.93 5.91 -7.13
N PHE A 118 0.00 6.26 -7.99
CA PHE A 118 -0.10 7.41 -8.88
C PHE A 118 0.37 7.01 -10.27
N ASP A 119 0.00 7.82 -11.27
CA ASP A 119 0.47 7.65 -12.63
C ASP A 119 1.93 8.14 -12.71
N SER A 120 2.84 7.24 -13.05
CA SER A 120 4.27 7.56 -13.22
C SER A 120 4.56 8.22 -14.58
N GLY A 121 3.57 8.30 -15.49
CA GLY A 121 3.76 8.75 -16.86
C GLY A 121 4.69 7.82 -17.65
N ASP A 122 4.90 8.13 -18.93
CA ASP A 122 5.80 7.39 -19.84
C ASP A 122 7.30 7.61 -19.56
N ARG A 123 7.68 8.11 -18.38
CA ARG A 123 9.07 8.40 -18.08
C ARG A 123 9.83 7.13 -17.74
N ASP A 124 10.65 6.76 -18.72
CA ASP A 124 11.88 5.95 -18.64
C ASP A 124 11.98 5.00 -17.43
N ILE A 125 11.06 4.02 -17.41
CA ILE A 125 11.12 2.88 -16.51
C ILE A 125 12.12 1.84 -17.04
N SER A 126 12.88 2.17 -18.09
CA SER A 126 13.81 1.27 -18.76
C SER A 126 14.92 0.71 -17.86
N ALA A 127 15.19 1.34 -16.71
CA ALA A 127 16.06 0.77 -15.67
C ALA A 127 15.35 -0.20 -14.72
N LEU A 128 14.08 -0.57 -14.98
CA LEU A 128 13.22 -1.32 -14.07
C LEU A 128 12.59 -2.57 -14.72
N ASP A 129 13.01 -2.96 -15.92
CA ASP A 129 12.34 -4.02 -16.69
C ASP A 129 12.13 -5.30 -15.89
N ASP A 130 13.15 -5.83 -15.23
CA ASP A 130 13.02 -7.08 -14.43
C ASP A 130 12.11 -6.92 -13.20
N LYS A 131 12.17 -5.77 -12.52
CA LYS A 131 11.34 -5.53 -11.32
C LYS A 131 9.89 -5.19 -11.67
N ASN A 132 9.67 -4.53 -12.81
CA ASN A 132 8.34 -4.29 -13.32
C ASN A 132 7.66 -5.61 -13.73
N ASP A 133 8.38 -6.49 -14.37
CA ASP A 133 7.89 -7.82 -14.77
C ASP A 133 7.49 -8.67 -13.54
N GLU A 134 8.28 -8.62 -12.46
CA GLU A 134 7.94 -9.31 -11.21
C GLU A 134 6.69 -8.72 -10.53
N ARG A 135 6.53 -7.40 -10.54
CA ARG A 135 5.32 -6.73 -10.00
C ARG A 135 4.09 -7.08 -10.82
N LEU A 136 4.18 -7.06 -12.14
CA LEU A 136 3.07 -7.44 -13.03
C LEU A 136 2.64 -8.88 -12.77
N LYS A 137 3.58 -9.82 -12.68
CA LYS A 137 3.30 -11.22 -12.33
C LYS A 137 2.62 -11.39 -10.97
N ILE A 138 2.95 -10.54 -10.00
CA ILE A 138 2.26 -10.55 -8.70
C ILE A 138 0.85 -9.99 -8.82
N MET A 139 0.65 -8.93 -9.61
CA MET A 139 -0.69 -8.37 -9.83
C MET A 139 -1.65 -9.37 -10.50
N GLU A 140 -1.17 -10.24 -11.37
CA GLU A 140 -1.95 -11.33 -11.99
C GLU A 140 -2.46 -12.40 -11.00
N LEU A 141 -1.94 -12.40 -9.77
CA LEU A 141 -2.42 -13.30 -8.72
C LEU A 141 -3.77 -12.86 -8.13
N PHE A 142 -4.14 -11.61 -8.29
CA PHE A 142 -5.35 -11.03 -7.70
C PHE A 142 -6.55 -11.18 -8.65
N ASP A 143 -7.73 -11.38 -8.07
CA ASP A 143 -8.99 -11.37 -8.80
C ASP A 143 -9.42 -9.93 -9.12
N PHE A 144 -9.03 -8.97 -8.26
CA PHE A 144 -9.31 -7.55 -8.43
C PHE A 144 -8.11 -6.70 -8.04
N ILE A 145 -7.89 -5.62 -8.79
CA ILE A 145 -6.95 -4.56 -8.47
C ILE A 145 -7.74 -3.27 -8.32
N ILE A 146 -7.62 -2.62 -7.17
CA ILE A 146 -8.33 -1.38 -6.83
C ILE A 146 -7.26 -0.31 -6.58
N GLU A 147 -7.14 0.61 -7.51
CA GLU A 147 -6.09 1.62 -7.56
C GLU A 147 -6.65 3.02 -7.35
N SER A 148 -6.02 3.80 -6.47
CA SER A 148 -6.45 5.17 -6.19
C SER A 148 -6.34 6.09 -7.41
N LYS A 149 -5.32 5.90 -8.25
CA LYS A 149 -5.12 6.70 -9.47
C LYS A 149 -6.29 6.59 -10.46
N GLU A 150 -6.94 5.42 -10.54
CA GLU A 150 -8.06 5.19 -11.45
C GLU A 150 -9.38 5.68 -10.88
N LEU A 151 -9.52 5.65 -9.54
CA LEU A 151 -10.75 6.03 -8.86
C LEU A 151 -10.83 7.51 -8.52
N GLY A 152 -9.70 8.23 -8.49
CA GLY A 152 -9.63 9.61 -7.99
C GLY A 152 -9.87 9.73 -6.47
N ILE A 153 -10.03 8.60 -5.79
CA ILE A 153 -10.17 8.49 -4.33
C ILE A 153 -9.15 7.48 -3.80
N ARG A 154 -8.77 7.63 -2.54
CA ARG A 154 -7.69 6.84 -1.95
C ARG A 154 -8.01 6.39 -0.53
N LYS A 155 -7.31 5.38 -0.02
CA LYS A 155 -7.25 5.10 1.41
C LYS A 155 -6.68 6.34 2.15
N PRO A 156 -7.22 6.78 3.29
CA PRO A 156 -8.22 6.11 4.12
C PRO A 156 -9.67 6.60 3.91
N ASN A 157 -10.07 7.10 2.75
CA ASN A 157 -11.44 7.53 2.51
C ASN A 157 -12.39 6.32 2.58
N ASN A 158 -13.50 6.43 3.31
CA ASN A 158 -14.48 5.34 3.47
C ASN A 158 -14.99 4.83 2.12
N GLU A 159 -15.29 5.74 1.21
CA GLU A 159 -15.77 5.46 -0.14
C GLU A 159 -14.85 4.50 -0.92
N PHE A 160 -13.54 4.56 -0.71
CA PHE A 160 -12.59 3.65 -1.33
C PHE A 160 -12.85 2.18 -0.94
N TYR A 161 -13.13 1.92 0.33
CA TYR A 161 -13.43 0.55 0.83
C TYR A 161 -14.82 0.08 0.44
N GLU A 162 -15.80 0.98 0.44
CA GLU A 162 -17.17 0.69 -0.01
C GLU A 162 -17.19 0.29 -1.49
N LEU A 163 -16.43 1.01 -2.35
CA LEU A 163 -16.24 0.64 -3.74
C LEU A 163 -15.50 -0.69 -3.90
N ALA A 164 -14.46 -0.94 -3.09
CA ALA A 164 -13.75 -2.22 -3.12
C ALA A 164 -14.69 -3.38 -2.78
N LEU A 165 -15.49 -3.27 -1.73
CA LEU A 165 -16.50 -4.26 -1.37
C LEU A 165 -17.56 -4.45 -2.48
N THR A 166 -18.04 -3.37 -3.06
CA THR A 166 -19.03 -3.41 -4.15
C THR A 166 -18.47 -4.12 -5.40
N LYS A 167 -17.25 -3.74 -5.83
CA LYS A 167 -16.60 -4.34 -7.01
C LYS A 167 -16.29 -5.81 -6.81
N THR A 168 -15.83 -6.19 -5.64
CA THR A 168 -15.42 -7.56 -5.34
C THR A 168 -16.59 -8.45 -4.90
N LYS A 169 -17.71 -7.87 -4.50
CA LYS A 169 -18.84 -8.56 -3.83
C LYS A 169 -18.42 -9.31 -2.55
N ALA A 170 -17.31 -8.89 -1.94
CA ALA A 170 -16.81 -9.47 -0.70
C ALA A 170 -17.73 -9.13 0.47
N ILE A 171 -17.92 -10.08 1.37
CA ILE A 171 -18.69 -9.89 2.61
C ILE A 171 -17.74 -9.33 3.66
N PRO A 172 -17.99 -8.13 4.22
CA PRO A 172 -17.06 -7.47 5.15
C PRO A 172 -16.62 -8.36 6.31
N GLU A 173 -17.55 -9.01 6.99
CA GLU A 173 -17.29 -9.86 8.16
C GLU A 173 -16.50 -11.15 7.81
N LYS A 174 -16.41 -11.48 6.52
CA LYS A 174 -15.64 -12.60 5.98
C LYS A 174 -14.38 -12.15 5.25
N THR A 175 -14.01 -10.88 5.38
CA THR A 175 -12.86 -10.27 4.71
C THR A 175 -11.77 -9.91 5.73
N ILE A 176 -10.52 -10.18 5.37
CA ILE A 176 -9.33 -9.72 6.08
C ILE A 176 -8.66 -8.66 5.21
N PHE A 177 -8.23 -7.54 5.80
CA PHE A 177 -7.45 -6.51 5.12
C PHE A 177 -6.10 -6.32 5.80
N LEU A 178 -5.02 -6.38 5.01
CA LEU A 178 -3.64 -6.15 5.46
C LEU A 178 -3.12 -4.82 4.92
N ASP A 179 -2.60 -3.97 5.81
CA ASP A 179 -1.99 -2.68 5.46
C ASP A 179 -0.95 -2.30 6.53
N ASP A 180 0.13 -1.60 6.18
CA ASP A 180 1.17 -1.17 7.13
C ASP A 180 0.80 0.15 7.82
N LEU A 181 -0.17 0.92 7.28
CA LEU A 181 -0.62 2.18 7.83
C LEU A 181 -1.89 2.03 8.67
N GLY A 182 -1.77 2.26 9.98
CA GLY A 182 -2.93 2.19 10.88
C GLY A 182 -4.08 3.15 10.51
N ILE A 183 -3.78 4.26 9.82
CA ILE A 183 -4.82 5.19 9.35
C ILE A 183 -5.71 4.52 8.29
N ASN A 184 -5.16 3.66 7.44
CA ASN A 184 -5.89 2.95 6.41
C ASN A 184 -6.75 1.81 6.99
N LEU A 185 -6.34 1.23 8.11
CA LEU A 185 -7.08 0.13 8.74
C LEU A 185 -8.33 0.58 9.49
N LYS A 186 -8.36 1.84 9.96
CA LYS A 186 -9.50 2.36 10.75
C LYS A 186 -10.82 2.32 10.00
N PRO A 187 -10.94 2.87 8.77
CA PRO A 187 -12.18 2.83 8.00
C PRO A 187 -12.62 1.40 7.67
N ALA A 188 -11.68 0.53 7.28
CA ALA A 188 -11.99 -0.87 7.00
C ALA A 188 -12.59 -1.59 8.22
N LYS A 189 -12.04 -1.33 9.42
CA LYS A 189 -12.58 -1.89 10.67
C LYS A 189 -13.98 -1.39 10.98
N LEU A 190 -14.32 -0.13 10.67
CA LEU A 190 -15.67 0.41 10.84
C LEU A 190 -16.68 -0.24 9.91
N LEU A 191 -16.23 -0.80 8.78
CA LEU A 191 -17.04 -1.59 7.86
C LEU A 191 -17.09 -3.09 8.23
N ASN A 192 -16.66 -3.48 9.44
CA ASN A 192 -16.58 -4.86 9.94
C ASN A 192 -15.58 -5.76 9.20
N ILE A 193 -14.62 -5.20 8.47
CA ILE A 193 -13.51 -5.94 7.88
C ILE A 193 -12.50 -6.26 9.01
N SER A 194 -12.06 -7.51 9.12
CA SER A 194 -10.96 -7.88 10.02
C SER A 194 -9.65 -7.32 9.50
N THR A 195 -8.86 -6.67 10.35
CA THR A 195 -7.67 -5.94 9.91
C THR A 195 -6.39 -6.49 10.53
N ILE A 196 -5.33 -6.58 9.74
CA ILE A 196 -3.98 -6.89 10.18
C ILE A 196 -3.08 -5.69 9.88
N LYS A 197 -2.50 -5.08 10.93
CA LYS A 197 -1.46 -4.08 10.74
C LYS A 197 -0.13 -4.79 10.52
N VAL A 198 0.45 -4.59 9.33
CA VAL A 198 1.69 -5.26 8.96
C VAL A 198 2.89 -4.46 9.46
N PHE A 199 3.75 -5.12 10.24
CA PHE A 199 5.04 -4.60 10.68
C PHE A 199 6.20 -5.40 10.08
N SER A 200 5.97 -6.69 9.84
CA SER A 200 6.94 -7.57 9.22
C SER A 200 6.23 -8.73 8.52
N GLU A 201 6.93 -9.37 7.58
CA GLU A 201 6.46 -10.55 6.88
C GLU A 201 6.05 -11.68 7.84
N GLN A 202 6.93 -12.00 8.80
CA GLN A 202 6.68 -13.08 9.76
C GLN A 202 5.47 -12.81 10.63
N GLN A 203 5.32 -11.58 11.15
CA GLN A 203 4.16 -11.22 11.98
C GLN A 203 2.86 -11.31 11.17
N ALA A 204 2.83 -10.79 9.93
CA ALA A 204 1.65 -10.84 9.07
C ALA A 204 1.20 -12.29 8.78
N LEU A 205 2.15 -13.18 8.47
CA LEU A 205 1.87 -14.59 8.24
C LEU A 205 1.35 -15.31 9.50
N ASN A 206 1.91 -14.99 10.67
CA ASN A 206 1.44 -15.54 11.94
C ASN A 206 -0.01 -15.11 12.25
N GLU A 207 -0.37 -13.85 11.98
CA GLU A 207 -1.73 -13.36 12.19
C GLU A 207 -2.71 -13.95 11.17
N LEU A 208 -2.32 -14.07 9.91
CA LEU A 208 -3.10 -14.79 8.89
C LEU A 208 -3.36 -16.24 9.31
N ASN A 209 -2.32 -16.94 9.79
CA ASN A 209 -2.47 -18.32 10.28
C ASN A 209 -3.50 -18.39 11.42
N LYS A 210 -3.41 -17.48 12.41
CA LYS A 210 -4.37 -17.44 13.54
C LYS A 210 -5.82 -17.23 13.10
N LEU A 211 -6.04 -16.39 12.09
CA LEU A 211 -7.38 -16.06 11.60
C LEU A 211 -7.95 -17.14 10.67
N THR A 212 -7.12 -17.73 9.81
CA THR A 212 -7.57 -18.62 8.74
C THR A 212 -7.27 -20.10 8.99
N GLY A 213 -6.39 -20.42 9.95
CA GLY A 213 -5.89 -21.78 10.15
C GLY A 213 -4.91 -22.25 9.07
N VAL A 214 -4.57 -21.42 8.08
CA VAL A 214 -3.64 -21.78 6.99
C VAL A 214 -2.21 -21.63 7.48
N ASN A 215 -1.41 -22.68 7.34
CA ASN A 215 0.01 -22.68 7.73
C ASN A 215 0.91 -22.27 6.56
N PHE A 216 1.85 -21.35 6.83
CA PHE A 216 2.79 -20.80 5.85
C PHE A 216 4.26 -21.21 6.13
N ASN A 217 4.46 -22.24 6.92
CA ASN A 217 5.80 -22.78 7.23
C ASN A 217 6.40 -23.55 6.06
#